data_3b8563b2ea69cae3c2491965590b14df
#
_entry.id   3b8563b2ea69cae3c2491965590b14df
#
_cell.length_a   1.000
_cell.length_b   1.000
_cell.length_c   1.000
_cell.angle_alpha   90.00
_cell.angle_beta   90.00
_cell.angle_gamma   90.00
#
_symmetry.space_group_name_H-M   'P 1'
#
loop_
_entity.id
_entity.type
_entity.pdbx_description
1 polymer ?
#
loop_
_entity_poly.entity_id
_entity_poly.type
_entity_poly.pdbx_seq_one_letter_code
_entity_poly.pdbx_strand_id
1 'polypeptide(L)'
;MKQQSDISSSLIEKDDLKLELNNLLNDAKHPVEIVAKWLQEAKDLQFEKPEAMNLATVGVDGKPRNRMVLMRHVTETEIGFFTNLSSSKAKEITNNPYVSATLWWPDMERQVRIEGLAQPMCRDVVEAYFNSRPRKSRIAAWASKQSQPLSSMDALDKRFQEAELMFAEGDVTLPKFWGGYTISVERIEFWIGKPHRLHERIVLTKEKDGWLRSRLYP
;
A
#
# COMPACT_ATOMS: atom_id res chain seq x y z
N MET A 1 31.44 26.29 19.25
CA MET A 1 30.11 26.90 19.18
C MET A 1 29.47 26.41 17.88
N LYS A 2 28.61 25.40 17.96
CA LYS A 2 27.84 24.90 16.82
C LYS A 2 26.51 25.66 16.82
N GLN A 3 26.24 26.39 15.75
CA GLN A 3 24.93 26.98 15.51
C GLN A 3 23.94 25.85 15.27
N GLN A 4 23.00 25.71 16.16
CA GLN A 4 21.76 24.99 15.95
C GLN A 4 20.92 25.83 14.97
N SER A 5 20.76 25.34 13.75
CA SER A 5 19.78 25.86 12.82
C SER A 5 18.40 25.51 13.34
N ASP A 6 17.67 26.53 13.79
CA ASP A 6 16.23 26.45 14.06
C ASP A 6 15.50 26.07 12.78
N ILE A 7 15.13 24.80 12.69
CA ILE A 7 14.08 24.37 11.78
C ILE A 7 12.78 24.74 12.50
N SER A 8 12.28 25.94 12.25
CA SER A 8 10.91 26.29 12.61
C SER A 8 9.98 25.46 11.70
N SER A 9 9.72 24.22 12.14
CA SER A 9 8.57 23.50 11.66
C SER A 9 7.33 24.35 11.96
N SER A 10 6.68 24.84 10.90
CA SER A 10 5.33 25.37 11.00
C SER A 10 4.43 24.24 11.50
N LEU A 11 4.28 24.16 12.80
CA LEU A 11 3.26 23.33 13.43
C LEU A 11 1.92 23.82 12.91
N ILE A 12 1.38 23.14 11.92
CA ILE A 12 -0.06 23.22 11.64
C ILE A 12 -0.71 22.97 12.99
N GLU A 13 -1.44 23.92 13.51
CA GLU A 13 -2.06 23.80 14.83
C GLU A 13 -2.93 22.54 14.83
N LYS A 14 -2.83 21.74 15.89
CA LYS A 14 -3.47 20.40 15.94
C LYS A 14 -5.00 20.44 15.85
N ASP A 15 -5.61 21.59 16.06
CA ASP A 15 -7.04 21.82 15.83
C ASP A 15 -7.37 22.05 14.34
N ASP A 16 -6.44 22.57 13.54
CA ASP A 16 -6.62 22.72 12.09
C ASP A 16 -6.69 21.36 11.40
N LEU A 17 -5.89 20.38 11.85
CA LEU A 17 -5.93 19.00 11.33
C LEU A 17 -7.27 18.29 11.56
N LYS A 18 -7.93 18.60 12.68
CA LYS A 18 -9.25 18.04 13.00
C LYS A 18 -10.34 18.62 12.11
N LEU A 19 -10.31 19.93 11.90
CA LEU A 19 -11.22 20.62 11.00
C LEU A 19 -11.01 20.15 9.57
N GLU A 20 -9.75 19.95 9.17
CA GLU A 20 -9.36 19.46 7.87
C GLU A 20 -9.90 18.05 7.58
N LEU A 21 -9.71 17.06 8.48
CA LEU A 21 -10.23 15.71 8.25
C LEU A 21 -11.77 15.69 8.17
N ASN A 22 -12.45 16.48 9.01
CA ASN A 22 -13.91 16.56 8.93
C ASN A 22 -14.37 17.16 7.59
N ASN A 23 -13.70 18.20 7.11
CA ASN A 23 -13.99 18.83 5.81
C ASN A 23 -13.71 17.82 4.67
N LEU A 24 -12.55 17.17 4.68
CA LEU A 24 -12.22 16.13 3.70
C LEU A 24 -13.25 15.01 3.65
N LEU A 25 -13.75 14.57 4.82
CA LEU A 25 -14.77 13.52 4.92
C LEU A 25 -16.16 13.98 4.45
N ASN A 26 -16.46 15.27 4.51
CA ASN A 26 -17.72 15.82 4.01
C ASN A 26 -17.68 16.01 2.49
N ASP A 27 -16.51 16.34 1.95
CA ASP A 27 -16.32 16.66 0.53
C ASP A 27 -16.03 15.40 -0.32
N ALA A 28 -15.45 14.38 0.28
CA ALA A 28 -15.07 13.15 -0.43
C ALA A 28 -16.30 12.30 -0.78
N LYS A 29 -16.41 11.89 -2.04
CA LYS A 29 -17.42 10.93 -2.51
C LYS A 29 -17.09 9.51 -2.05
N HIS A 30 -15.81 9.20 -1.92
CA HIS A 30 -15.32 7.92 -1.46
C HIS A 30 -14.12 8.09 -0.52
N PRO A 31 -14.00 7.31 0.58
CA PRO A 31 -12.92 7.49 1.56
C PRO A 31 -11.51 7.27 1.00
N VAL A 32 -11.34 6.56 -0.10
CA VAL A 32 -10.04 6.39 -0.78
C VAL A 32 -9.47 7.72 -1.29
N GLU A 33 -10.31 8.70 -1.61
CA GLU A 33 -9.87 10.05 -2.00
C GLU A 33 -9.04 10.72 -0.89
N ILE A 34 -9.40 10.47 0.37
CA ILE A 34 -8.63 11.00 1.52
C ILE A 34 -7.29 10.29 1.65
N VAL A 35 -7.26 8.97 1.41
CA VAL A 35 -5.99 8.21 1.35
C VAL A 35 -5.07 8.79 0.28
N ALA A 36 -5.61 9.09 -0.90
CA ALA A 36 -4.85 9.68 -2.00
C ALA A 36 -4.29 11.06 -1.64
N LYS A 37 -5.09 11.91 -0.98
CA LYS A 37 -4.65 13.24 -0.50
C LYS A 37 -3.53 13.12 0.53
N TRP A 38 -3.70 12.30 1.57
CA TRP A 38 -2.66 12.09 2.59
C TRP A 38 -1.39 11.46 2.03
N LEU A 39 -1.51 10.55 1.06
CA LEU A 39 -0.36 10.01 0.33
C LEU A 39 0.37 11.10 -0.45
N GLN A 40 -0.37 12.00 -1.10
CA GLN A 40 0.24 13.10 -1.86
C GLN A 40 0.97 14.06 -0.92
N GLU A 41 0.38 14.45 0.21
CA GLU A 41 1.05 15.27 1.24
C GLU A 41 2.34 14.61 1.74
N ALA A 42 2.31 13.29 2.01
CA ALA A 42 3.50 12.57 2.44
C ALA A 42 4.61 12.55 1.35
N LYS A 43 4.23 12.53 0.06
CA LYS A 43 5.18 12.68 -1.06
C LYS A 43 5.74 14.08 -1.14
N ASP A 44 4.91 15.11 -0.98
CA ASP A 44 5.32 16.52 -1.02
C ASP A 44 6.27 16.85 0.14
N LEU A 45 6.08 16.21 1.29
CA LEU A 45 6.97 16.23 2.44
C LEU A 45 8.21 15.34 2.29
N GLN A 46 8.38 14.68 1.14
CA GLN A 46 9.53 13.84 0.79
C GLN A 46 9.75 12.64 1.71
N PHE A 47 8.69 12.04 2.23
CA PHE A 47 8.82 10.81 3.02
C PHE A 47 9.43 9.68 2.20
N GLU A 48 10.27 8.89 2.83
CA GLU A 48 10.80 7.69 2.17
C GLU A 48 9.71 6.63 2.04
N LYS A 49 9.37 6.28 0.80
CA LYS A 49 8.35 5.25 0.45
C LYS A 49 6.99 5.50 1.14
N PRO A 50 6.38 6.67 0.96
CA PRO A 50 5.12 7.01 1.61
C PRO A 50 3.95 6.08 1.22
N GLU A 51 4.09 5.35 0.12
CA GLU A 51 3.15 4.34 -0.36
C GLU A 51 3.35 2.94 0.26
N ALA A 52 4.33 2.78 1.17
CA ALA A 52 4.54 1.50 1.84
C ALA A 52 3.37 1.19 2.79
N MET A 53 2.74 0.03 2.61
CA MET A 53 1.67 -0.44 3.48
C MET A 53 1.96 -1.84 4.03
N ASN A 54 1.59 -2.07 5.27
CA ASN A 54 1.58 -3.39 5.87
C ASN A 54 0.31 -4.12 5.43
N LEU A 55 0.45 -5.16 4.62
CA LEU A 55 -0.67 -5.98 4.14
C LEU A 55 -0.77 -7.26 4.95
N ALA A 56 -1.91 -7.49 5.58
CA ALA A 56 -2.27 -8.73 6.25
C ALA A 56 -3.16 -9.60 5.37
N THR A 57 -2.88 -10.90 5.37
CA THR A 57 -3.64 -11.95 4.68
C THR A 57 -3.81 -13.13 5.63
N VAL A 58 -4.75 -14.02 5.35
CA VAL A 58 -5.03 -15.21 6.17
C VAL A 58 -4.59 -16.47 5.42
N GLY A 59 -3.73 -17.26 6.06
CA GLY A 59 -3.30 -18.55 5.50
C GLY A 59 -4.40 -19.61 5.53
N VAL A 60 -4.21 -20.68 4.76
CA VAL A 60 -5.12 -21.85 4.75
C VAL A 60 -5.28 -22.50 6.14
N ASP A 61 -4.30 -22.28 7.02
CA ASP A 61 -4.32 -22.70 8.43
C ASP A 61 -5.04 -21.72 9.37
N GLY A 62 -5.71 -20.70 8.82
CA GLY A 62 -6.42 -19.67 9.56
C GLY A 62 -5.52 -18.62 10.24
N LYS A 63 -4.19 -18.75 10.12
CA LYS A 63 -3.26 -17.83 10.79
C LYS A 63 -3.04 -16.55 9.99
N PRO A 64 -3.09 -15.38 10.63
CA PRO A 64 -2.77 -14.11 9.96
C PRO A 64 -1.27 -14.03 9.66
N ARG A 65 -0.95 -13.46 8.50
CA ARG A 65 0.41 -13.17 8.04
C ARG A 65 0.46 -11.76 7.49
N ASN A 66 1.55 -11.05 7.74
CA ASN A 66 1.71 -9.71 7.21
C ASN A 66 3.09 -9.51 6.55
N ARG A 67 3.17 -8.49 5.72
CA ARG A 67 4.39 -8.03 5.03
C ARG A 67 4.19 -6.62 4.49
N MET A 68 5.31 -5.94 4.25
CA MET A 68 5.25 -4.67 3.53
C MET A 68 5.06 -4.90 2.03
N VAL A 69 4.16 -4.11 1.44
CA VAL A 69 3.99 -3.98 -0.01
C VAL A 69 3.86 -2.49 -0.36
N LEU A 70 4.00 -2.14 -1.64
CA LEU A 70 3.85 -0.76 -2.08
C LEU A 70 2.47 -0.57 -2.72
N MET A 71 1.70 0.39 -2.23
CA MET A 71 0.44 0.84 -2.82
C MET A 71 0.73 1.64 -4.09
N ARG A 72 0.76 0.97 -5.24
CA ARG A 72 1.14 1.53 -6.55
C ARG A 72 -0.03 1.75 -7.48
N HIS A 73 -1.23 1.44 -7.04
CA HIS A 73 -2.47 1.69 -7.76
C HIS A 73 -3.45 2.32 -6.78
N VAL A 74 -3.95 3.49 -7.12
CA VAL A 74 -4.97 4.20 -6.36
C VAL A 74 -5.92 4.81 -7.38
N THR A 75 -7.20 4.49 -7.28
CA THR A 75 -8.28 5.07 -8.05
C THR A 75 -9.17 5.92 -7.13
N GLU A 76 -10.33 6.32 -7.61
CA GLU A 76 -11.31 7.01 -6.77
C GLU A 76 -11.90 6.09 -5.68
N THR A 77 -11.94 4.78 -5.90
CA THR A 77 -12.68 3.83 -5.06
C THR A 77 -11.85 2.64 -4.56
N GLU A 78 -10.68 2.40 -5.11
CA GLU A 78 -9.85 1.23 -4.82
C GLU A 78 -8.39 1.61 -4.62
N ILE A 79 -7.71 0.81 -3.81
CA ILE A 79 -6.25 0.80 -3.74
C ILE A 79 -5.71 -0.53 -4.27
N GLY A 80 -4.44 -0.58 -4.65
CA GLY A 80 -3.88 -1.83 -5.16
C GLY A 80 -2.36 -1.90 -5.10
N PHE A 81 -1.87 -3.11 -5.29
CA PHE A 81 -0.44 -3.44 -5.27
C PHE A 81 -0.11 -4.53 -6.29
N PHE A 82 1.15 -4.58 -6.70
CA PHE A 82 1.64 -5.56 -7.66
C PHE A 82 2.52 -6.60 -6.97
N THR A 83 2.45 -7.85 -7.45
CA THR A 83 3.16 -8.97 -6.83
C THR A 83 3.35 -10.13 -7.81
N ASN A 84 4.16 -11.12 -7.39
CA ASN A 84 4.20 -12.43 -8.03
C ASN A 84 2.98 -13.26 -7.58
N LEU A 85 2.17 -13.71 -8.53
CA LEU A 85 0.94 -14.49 -8.30
C LEU A 85 1.20 -15.89 -7.74
N SER A 86 2.47 -16.38 -7.78
CA SER A 86 2.87 -17.63 -7.15
C SER A 86 3.36 -17.45 -5.72
N SER A 87 3.40 -16.23 -5.20
CA SER A 87 3.86 -15.92 -3.84
C SER A 87 2.88 -16.42 -2.76
N SER A 88 3.38 -16.55 -1.52
CA SER A 88 2.54 -16.96 -0.38
C SER A 88 1.30 -16.08 -0.22
N LYS A 89 1.48 -14.73 -0.28
CA LYS A 89 0.35 -13.80 -0.16
C LYS A 89 -0.69 -13.97 -1.26
N ALA A 90 -0.27 -14.25 -2.49
CA ALA A 90 -1.20 -14.45 -3.60
C ALA A 90 -2.01 -15.74 -3.42
N LYS A 91 -1.38 -16.83 -2.96
CA LYS A 91 -2.07 -18.08 -2.62
C LYS A 91 -3.05 -17.90 -1.46
N GLU A 92 -2.65 -17.12 -0.44
CA GLU A 92 -3.49 -16.78 0.71
C GLU A 92 -4.72 -15.99 0.27
N ILE A 93 -4.56 -14.97 -0.58
CA ILE A 93 -5.68 -14.16 -1.14
C ILE A 93 -6.59 -15.03 -2.03
N THR A 94 -6.05 -15.94 -2.82
CA THR A 94 -6.86 -16.86 -3.64
C THR A 94 -7.75 -17.74 -2.76
N ASN A 95 -7.25 -18.16 -1.59
CA ASN A 95 -8.01 -18.98 -0.65
C ASN A 95 -8.97 -18.15 0.21
N ASN A 96 -8.57 -16.97 0.65
CA ASN A 96 -9.37 -16.02 1.41
C ASN A 96 -9.09 -14.61 0.92
N PRO A 97 -10.01 -13.98 0.17
CA PRO A 97 -9.80 -12.67 -0.41
C PRO A 97 -9.88 -11.51 0.58
N TYR A 98 -10.31 -11.75 1.82
CA TYR A 98 -10.34 -10.72 2.84
C TYR A 98 -8.93 -10.34 3.28
N VAL A 99 -8.63 -9.06 3.21
CA VAL A 99 -7.32 -8.50 3.57
C VAL A 99 -7.48 -7.28 4.47
N SER A 100 -6.42 -6.98 5.20
CA SER A 100 -6.29 -5.71 5.92
C SER A 100 -4.97 -5.06 5.55
N ALA A 101 -4.98 -3.74 5.42
CA ALA A 101 -3.77 -2.96 5.13
C ALA A 101 -3.66 -1.78 6.08
N THR A 102 -2.43 -1.41 6.43
CA THR A 102 -2.14 -0.24 7.26
C THR A 102 -1.07 0.61 6.59
N LEU A 103 -1.37 1.90 6.42
CA LEU A 103 -0.40 2.93 6.09
C LEU A 103 -0.09 3.73 7.36
N TRP A 104 1.17 4.12 7.53
CA TRP A 104 1.62 4.88 8.67
C TRP A 104 2.62 5.96 8.24
N TRP A 105 2.32 7.20 8.55
CA TRP A 105 3.15 8.37 8.31
C TRP A 105 3.50 9.03 9.66
N PRO A 106 4.63 8.64 10.28
CA PRO A 106 4.98 9.03 11.65
C PRO A 106 5.08 10.54 11.85
N ASP A 107 5.77 11.25 10.94
CA ASP A 107 5.99 12.68 11.08
C ASP A 107 4.71 13.51 10.89
N MET A 108 3.71 12.94 10.23
CA MET A 108 2.35 13.50 10.13
C MET A 108 1.46 13.07 11.29
N GLU A 109 1.90 12.17 12.15
CA GLU A 109 1.08 11.51 13.17
C GLU A 109 -0.24 10.94 12.60
N ARG A 110 -0.20 10.38 11.38
CA ARG A 110 -1.39 9.86 10.68
C ARG A 110 -1.25 8.39 10.33
N GLN A 111 -2.35 7.66 10.54
CA GLN A 111 -2.47 6.25 10.16
C GLN A 111 -3.78 6.03 9.42
N VAL A 112 -3.75 5.16 8.42
CA VAL A 112 -4.95 4.63 7.77
C VAL A 112 -4.94 3.12 7.88
N ARG A 113 -6.07 2.56 8.35
CA ARG A 113 -6.32 1.11 8.33
C ARG A 113 -7.44 0.82 7.36
N ILE A 114 -7.24 -0.15 6.50
CA ILE A 114 -8.17 -0.53 5.43
C ILE A 114 -8.47 -2.01 5.57
N GLU A 115 -9.75 -2.36 5.49
CA GLU A 115 -10.24 -3.73 5.44
C GLU A 115 -11.12 -3.89 4.19
N GLY A 116 -10.99 -5.00 3.47
CA GLY A 116 -11.76 -5.19 2.24
C GLY A 116 -11.39 -6.46 1.48
N LEU A 117 -11.94 -6.56 0.28
CA LEU A 117 -11.78 -7.71 -0.60
C LEU A 117 -10.71 -7.43 -1.66
N ALA A 118 -9.69 -8.29 -1.69
CA ALA A 118 -8.67 -8.27 -2.73
C ALA A 118 -9.18 -9.03 -3.97
N GLN A 119 -9.10 -8.40 -5.14
CA GLN A 119 -9.48 -8.96 -6.43
C GLN A 119 -8.31 -8.89 -7.41
N PRO A 120 -8.15 -9.87 -8.31
CA PRO A 120 -7.12 -9.79 -9.34
C PRO A 120 -7.27 -8.52 -10.19
N MET A 121 -6.17 -7.82 -10.38
CA MET A 121 -6.12 -6.61 -11.20
C MET A 121 -6.20 -6.94 -12.68
N CYS A 122 -6.87 -6.08 -13.47
CA CYS A 122 -6.94 -6.18 -14.92
C CYS A 122 -5.53 -6.28 -15.54
N ARG A 123 -5.38 -7.18 -16.53
CA ARG A 123 -4.08 -7.46 -17.15
C ARG A 123 -3.46 -6.24 -17.80
N ASP A 124 -4.25 -5.38 -18.42
CA ASP A 124 -3.76 -4.17 -19.09
C ASP A 124 -3.15 -3.17 -18.09
N VAL A 125 -3.76 -3.02 -16.91
CA VAL A 125 -3.22 -2.18 -15.82
C VAL A 125 -1.91 -2.77 -15.30
N VAL A 126 -1.86 -4.10 -15.16
CA VAL A 126 -0.65 -4.80 -14.75
C VAL A 126 0.47 -4.60 -15.77
N GLU A 127 0.17 -4.72 -17.07
CA GLU A 127 1.15 -4.57 -18.15
C GLU A 127 1.67 -3.14 -18.24
N ALA A 128 0.78 -2.15 -18.19
CA ALA A 128 1.14 -0.73 -18.20
C ALA A 128 2.12 -0.41 -17.05
N TYR A 129 1.80 -0.86 -15.83
CA TYR A 129 2.69 -0.66 -14.69
C TYR A 129 3.99 -1.46 -14.82
N PHE A 130 3.95 -2.73 -15.26
CA PHE A 130 5.17 -3.52 -15.45
C PHE A 130 6.14 -2.83 -16.40
N ASN A 131 5.64 -2.30 -17.52
CA ASN A 131 6.44 -1.62 -18.54
C ASN A 131 7.00 -0.27 -18.05
N SER A 132 6.34 0.41 -17.12
CA SER A 132 6.86 1.64 -16.50
C SER A 132 8.01 1.41 -15.53
N ARG A 133 8.25 0.17 -15.08
CA ARG A 133 9.30 -0.18 -14.13
C ARG A 133 10.70 -0.12 -14.78
N PRO A 134 11.74 0.23 -14.02
CA PRO A 134 13.10 0.13 -14.50
C PRO A 134 13.42 -1.27 -15.03
N ARG A 135 14.18 -1.36 -16.14
CA ARG A 135 14.52 -2.63 -16.81
C ARG A 135 15.03 -3.71 -15.85
N LYS A 136 15.97 -3.37 -14.96
CA LYS A 136 16.51 -4.32 -13.96
C LYS A 136 15.41 -4.85 -13.02
N SER A 137 14.42 -4.04 -12.66
CA SER A 137 13.29 -4.47 -11.84
C SER A 137 12.34 -5.40 -12.59
N ARG A 138 12.21 -5.23 -13.92
CA ARG A 138 11.45 -6.15 -14.78
C ARG A 138 12.17 -7.50 -14.91
N ILE A 139 13.49 -7.51 -15.10
CA ILE A 139 14.33 -8.71 -15.12
C ILE A 139 14.28 -9.45 -13.77
N ALA A 140 14.39 -8.72 -12.64
CA ALA A 140 14.28 -9.31 -11.31
C ALA A 140 12.95 -10.04 -11.08
N ALA A 141 11.86 -9.61 -11.72
CA ALA A 141 10.57 -10.30 -11.64
C ALA A 141 10.63 -11.71 -12.29
N TRP A 142 11.43 -11.91 -13.32
CA TRP A 142 11.67 -13.23 -13.94
C TRP A 142 12.60 -14.11 -13.10
N ALA A 143 13.62 -13.52 -12.48
CA ALA A 143 14.59 -14.23 -11.67
C ALA A 143 14.00 -14.77 -10.36
N SER A 144 13.09 -14.02 -9.73
CA SER A 144 12.58 -14.32 -8.38
C SER A 144 11.41 -15.31 -8.39
N LYS A 145 11.59 -16.46 -7.73
CA LYS A 145 10.48 -17.36 -7.32
C LYS A 145 9.95 -16.91 -5.95
N GLN A 146 9.28 -15.76 -5.91
CA GLN A 146 8.90 -15.07 -4.67
C GLN A 146 8.25 -16.01 -3.64
N SER A 147 8.72 -15.96 -2.39
CA SER A 147 8.27 -16.76 -1.22
C SER A 147 8.63 -18.26 -1.28
N GLN A 148 9.36 -18.73 -2.28
CA GLN A 148 9.86 -20.10 -2.29
C GLN A 148 11.21 -20.20 -1.59
N PRO A 149 11.59 -21.38 -1.04
CA PRO A 149 12.91 -21.59 -0.49
C PRO A 149 14.01 -21.29 -1.51
N LEU A 150 15.06 -20.62 -1.06
CA LEU A 150 16.23 -20.25 -1.85
C LEU A 150 17.47 -20.93 -1.22
N SER A 151 18.25 -21.63 -2.02
CA SER A 151 19.42 -22.38 -1.55
C SER A 151 20.58 -21.46 -1.15
N SER A 152 20.78 -20.35 -1.85
CA SER A 152 21.81 -19.33 -1.55
C SER A 152 21.53 -18.04 -2.31
N MET A 153 22.15 -16.95 -1.91
CA MET A 153 22.09 -15.68 -2.66
C MET A 153 22.75 -15.82 -4.04
N ASP A 154 23.85 -16.58 -4.14
CA ASP A 154 24.51 -16.87 -5.43
C ASP A 154 23.56 -17.56 -6.42
N ALA A 155 22.66 -18.42 -5.94
CA ALA A 155 21.64 -19.05 -6.78
C ALA A 155 20.65 -18.02 -7.32
N LEU A 156 20.32 -17.00 -6.55
CA LEU A 156 19.47 -15.88 -7.01
C LEU A 156 20.21 -15.01 -8.03
N ASP A 157 21.48 -14.69 -7.75
CA ASP A 157 22.31 -13.88 -8.66
C ASP A 157 22.49 -14.58 -9.99
N LYS A 158 22.74 -15.90 -9.99
CA LYS A 158 22.80 -16.70 -11.21
C LYS A 158 21.50 -16.64 -12.00
N ARG A 159 20.36 -16.79 -11.33
CA ARG A 159 19.04 -16.66 -11.98
C ARG A 159 18.79 -15.27 -12.55
N PHE A 160 19.28 -14.23 -11.87
CA PHE A 160 19.19 -12.85 -12.37
C PHE A 160 20.03 -12.69 -13.65
N GLN A 161 21.26 -13.20 -13.67
CA GLN A 161 22.13 -13.21 -14.87
C GLN A 161 21.50 -14.00 -16.03
N GLU A 162 20.92 -15.17 -15.75
CA GLU A 162 20.21 -15.96 -16.76
C GLU A 162 19.03 -15.17 -17.36
N ALA A 163 18.28 -14.45 -16.52
CA ALA A 163 17.19 -13.60 -16.98
C ALA A 163 17.70 -12.35 -17.75
N GLU A 164 18.85 -11.77 -17.37
CA GLU A 164 19.50 -10.70 -18.15
C GLU A 164 19.89 -11.19 -19.55
N LEU A 165 20.48 -12.38 -19.65
CA LEU A 165 20.85 -12.97 -20.94
C LEU A 165 19.63 -13.32 -21.79
N MET A 166 18.55 -13.81 -21.19
CA MET A 166 17.28 -14.10 -21.89
C MET A 166 16.72 -12.85 -22.59
N PHE A 167 16.92 -11.70 -22.00
CA PHE A 167 16.44 -10.40 -22.52
C PHE A 167 17.58 -9.50 -23.00
N ALA A 168 18.76 -10.05 -23.36
CA ALA A 168 19.92 -9.26 -23.82
C ALA A 168 19.53 -8.36 -24.99
N GLU A 169 18.72 -8.90 -25.90
CA GLU A 169 18.13 -8.18 -27.03
C GLU A 169 16.63 -8.02 -26.86
N GLY A 170 16.12 -6.80 -27.01
CA GLY A 170 14.69 -6.49 -26.97
C GLY A 170 14.15 -6.14 -25.58
N ASP A 171 12.82 -6.10 -25.50
CA ASP A 171 12.10 -5.72 -24.29
C ASP A 171 11.87 -6.89 -23.33
N VAL A 172 11.85 -6.56 -22.03
CA VAL A 172 11.50 -7.52 -20.98
C VAL A 172 9.99 -7.65 -20.91
N THR A 173 9.49 -8.80 -21.37
CA THR A 173 8.04 -9.05 -21.41
C THR A 173 7.46 -9.32 -20.02
N LEU A 174 6.15 -9.05 -19.86
CA LEU A 174 5.41 -9.31 -18.63
C LEU A 174 5.26 -10.83 -18.38
N PRO A 175 5.80 -11.41 -17.28
CA PRO A 175 5.61 -12.82 -16.97
C PRO A 175 4.13 -13.15 -16.69
N LYS A 176 3.68 -14.36 -17.04
CA LYS A 176 2.32 -14.82 -16.72
C LYS A 176 2.03 -14.87 -15.23
N PHE A 177 3.06 -15.13 -14.41
CA PHE A 177 2.99 -15.22 -12.96
C PHE A 177 3.17 -13.87 -12.26
N TRP A 178 3.26 -12.75 -12.96
CA TRP A 178 3.35 -11.43 -12.37
C TRP A 178 2.05 -10.67 -12.60
N GLY A 179 1.50 -10.09 -11.52
CA GLY A 179 0.20 -9.45 -11.54
C GLY A 179 0.04 -8.48 -10.39
N GLY A 180 -1.19 -8.24 -10.00
CA GLY A 180 -1.56 -7.36 -8.90
C GLY A 180 -2.94 -7.67 -8.38
N TYR A 181 -3.28 -7.00 -7.29
CA TYR A 181 -4.60 -7.02 -6.67
C TYR A 181 -5.09 -5.60 -6.44
N THR A 182 -6.35 -5.32 -6.73
CA THR A 182 -7.09 -4.20 -6.17
C THR A 182 -7.77 -4.63 -4.87
N ILE A 183 -7.98 -3.70 -3.97
CA ILE A 183 -8.71 -3.90 -2.72
C ILE A 183 -9.94 -3.01 -2.77
N SER A 184 -11.11 -3.63 -2.90
CA SER A 184 -12.39 -2.96 -2.72
C SER A 184 -12.60 -2.71 -1.23
N VAL A 185 -12.58 -1.44 -0.83
CA VAL A 185 -12.63 -1.05 0.59
C VAL A 185 -14.04 -1.26 1.14
N GLU A 186 -14.13 -1.99 2.26
CA GLU A 186 -15.38 -2.20 3.00
C GLU A 186 -15.40 -1.45 4.33
N ARG A 187 -14.22 -1.28 4.94
CA ARG A 187 -14.04 -0.53 6.17
C ARG A 187 -12.72 0.21 6.13
N ILE A 188 -12.73 1.47 6.55
CA ILE A 188 -11.52 2.28 6.65
C ILE A 188 -11.53 3.11 7.93
N GLU A 189 -10.40 3.15 8.62
CA GLU A 189 -10.18 3.96 9.80
C GLU A 189 -9.09 4.97 9.53
N PHE A 190 -9.40 6.24 9.76
CA PHE A 190 -8.46 7.33 9.82
C PHE A 190 -8.11 7.62 11.27
N TRP A 191 -6.83 7.60 11.59
CA TRP A 191 -6.32 7.86 12.92
C TRP A 191 -5.36 9.06 12.86
N ILE A 192 -5.50 9.98 13.80
CA ILE A 192 -4.64 11.16 13.96
C ILE A 192 -4.12 11.19 15.40
N GLY A 193 -2.79 11.35 15.52
CA GLY A 193 -2.11 11.49 16.79
C GLY A 193 -2.52 12.78 17.52
N LYS A 194 -2.76 12.66 18.82
CA LYS A 194 -3.09 13.80 19.70
C LYS A 194 -2.35 13.66 21.02
N PRO A 195 -2.08 14.79 21.74
CA PRO A 195 -1.50 14.75 23.07
C PRO A 195 -2.31 13.88 24.04
N HIS A 196 -1.63 13.40 25.07
CA HIS A 196 -2.23 12.61 26.15
C HIS A 196 -2.92 11.32 25.70
N ARG A 197 -2.56 10.80 24.51
CA ARG A 197 -3.17 9.62 23.87
C ARG A 197 -4.66 9.78 23.52
N LEU A 198 -5.18 11.01 23.51
CA LEU A 198 -6.56 11.30 23.12
C LEU A 198 -6.68 11.40 21.59
N HIS A 199 -6.22 10.35 20.92
CA HIS A 199 -6.16 10.27 19.46
C HIS A 199 -7.54 10.35 18.82
N GLU A 200 -7.63 11.02 17.68
CA GLU A 200 -8.86 11.04 16.90
C GLU A 200 -8.92 9.80 16.02
N ARG A 201 -10.05 9.11 16.07
CA ARG A 201 -10.30 7.91 15.28
C ARG A 201 -11.66 8.00 14.61
N ILE A 202 -11.66 8.03 13.28
CA ILE A 202 -12.89 8.07 12.48
C ILE A 202 -12.91 6.83 11.61
N VAL A 203 -14.01 6.10 11.70
CA VAL A 203 -14.25 4.87 10.92
C VAL A 203 -15.38 5.13 9.94
N LEU A 204 -15.17 4.70 8.70
CA LEU A 204 -16.23 4.57 7.71
C LEU A 204 -16.41 3.10 7.37
N THR A 205 -17.63 2.64 7.47
CA THR A 205 -18.03 1.28 7.08
C THR A 205 -18.97 1.37 5.90
N LYS A 206 -18.69 0.59 4.86
CA LYS A 206 -19.52 0.54 3.67
C LYS A 206 -20.88 -0.06 3.99
N GLU A 207 -21.93 0.61 3.57
CA GLU A 207 -23.29 0.16 3.63
C GLU A 207 -23.91 0.11 2.23
N LYS A 208 -25.15 -0.34 2.14
CA LYS A 208 -25.86 -0.48 0.87
C LYS A 208 -25.94 0.84 0.08
N ASP A 209 -26.19 1.95 0.78
CA ASP A 209 -26.47 3.25 0.19
C ASP A 209 -25.36 4.31 0.48
N GLY A 210 -24.16 3.84 0.87
CA GLY A 210 -23.04 4.77 1.12
C GLY A 210 -22.10 4.33 2.24
N TRP A 211 -21.66 5.30 3.04
CA TRP A 211 -20.68 5.08 4.10
C TRP A 211 -21.23 5.54 5.45
N LEU A 212 -21.36 4.58 6.38
CA LEU A 212 -21.66 4.90 7.78
C LEU A 212 -20.39 5.41 8.47
N ARG A 213 -20.46 6.63 9.00
CA ARG A 213 -19.38 7.26 9.74
C ARG A 213 -19.58 7.12 11.24
N SER A 214 -18.55 6.69 11.95
CA SER A 214 -18.52 6.61 13.41
C SER A 214 -17.17 7.07 13.97
N ARG A 215 -17.16 7.45 15.25
CA ARG A 215 -15.95 7.73 16.02
C ARG A 215 -15.70 6.63 17.01
N LEU A 216 -14.40 6.30 17.21
CA LEU A 216 -13.97 5.34 18.22
C LEU A 216 -13.23 6.07 19.35
N TYR A 217 -13.34 5.53 20.54
CA TYR A 217 -12.42 5.89 21.61
C TYR A 217 -10.99 5.53 21.22
N PRO A 218 -9.99 6.33 21.66
CA PRO A 218 -8.57 6.07 21.40
C PRO A 218 -8.06 4.81 22.09
#